data_6e8b90a737a88b24a976b01bd9c7ebf6
#
_entry.id   6e8b90a737a88b24a976b01bd9c7ebf6
#
_cell.length_a   1.000
_cell.length_b   1.000
_cell.length_c   1.000
_cell.angle_alpha   90.00
_cell.angle_beta   90.00
_cell.angle_gamma   90.00
#
_symmetry.space_group_name_H-M   'P 1'
#
loop_
_entity.id
_entity.type
_entity.pdbx_description
1 polymer ?
#
loop_
_entity_poly.entity_id
_entity_poly.type
_entity_poly.pdbx_seq_one_letter_code
_entity_poly.pdbx_strand_id
1 'polypeptide(L)'
;KSYNVGTVLFEDKASETKGSDIYHRIIPDAESYIKEQARTVLATLYNSPEDSITPVNKIHYTLEDIEGISAKGGGNGDVTIFYSTRHIEKSFAENDTAKLFFETRGVLLHELTHAYQLEPQGIGSYGTNRVFWAFIEGMADAVRVANGGFDGPNARPKGGNYMDGYRTAGYFFVWLRDNKDPEFL
;
A
#
# COMPACT_ATOMS: atom_id res chain seq x y z
N LYS A 1 3.45 5.43 23.29
CA LYS A 1 2.65 4.27 22.85
C LYS A 1 2.98 3.95 21.39
N SER A 2 2.89 2.70 20.97
CA SER A 2 3.06 2.30 19.57
C SER A 2 1.70 2.09 18.90
N TYR A 3 1.63 2.32 17.59
CA TYR A 3 0.43 2.00 16.81
C TYR A 3 0.06 0.52 16.92
N ASN A 4 -1.22 0.24 17.09
CA ASN A 4 -1.76 -1.11 17.02
C ASN A 4 -2.05 -1.46 15.56
N VAL A 5 -1.31 -2.40 15.00
CA VAL A 5 -1.44 -2.81 13.59
C VAL A 5 -2.39 -4.01 13.40
N GLY A 6 -2.89 -4.59 14.49
CA GLY A 6 -3.61 -5.86 14.45
C GLY A 6 -2.67 -7.07 14.37
N THR A 7 -3.26 -8.25 14.24
CA THR A 7 -2.52 -9.49 14.01
C THR A 7 -2.20 -9.64 12.54
N VAL A 8 -0.93 -9.93 12.21
CA VAL A 8 -0.52 -10.25 10.83
C VAL A 8 -0.35 -11.75 10.70
N LEU A 9 -0.99 -12.33 9.69
CA LEU A 9 -0.82 -13.70 9.26
C LEU A 9 -0.31 -13.72 7.82
N PHE A 10 0.76 -14.44 7.57
CA PHE A 10 1.30 -14.65 6.24
C PHE A 10 1.04 -16.08 5.78
N GLU A 11 0.57 -16.25 4.56
CA GLU A 11 0.35 -17.55 3.95
C GLU A 11 0.86 -17.56 2.51
N ASP A 12 1.70 -18.52 2.20
CA ASP A 12 2.17 -18.78 0.84
C ASP A 12 1.30 -19.87 0.19
N LYS A 13 0.40 -19.44 -0.70
CA LYS A 13 -0.44 -20.32 -1.51
C LYS A 13 0.15 -20.66 -2.86
N ALA A 14 1.38 -20.22 -3.12
CA ALA A 14 2.07 -20.35 -4.39
C ALA A 14 3.51 -20.89 -4.23
N SER A 15 3.73 -21.70 -3.20
CA SER A 15 5.06 -22.19 -2.79
C SER A 15 5.83 -22.94 -3.88
N GLU A 16 5.15 -23.46 -4.90
CA GLU A 16 5.75 -24.14 -6.04
C GLU A 16 6.25 -23.18 -7.14
N THR A 17 6.08 -21.86 -6.95
CA THR A 17 6.44 -20.88 -7.97
C THR A 17 7.81 -20.28 -7.73
N LYS A 18 8.49 -19.89 -8.81
CA LYS A 18 9.73 -19.10 -8.74
C LYS A 18 9.51 -17.76 -8.02
N GLY A 19 8.35 -17.13 -8.18
CA GLY A 19 8.01 -15.88 -7.52
C GLY A 19 7.96 -16.01 -6.00
N SER A 20 7.46 -17.14 -5.48
CA SER A 20 7.51 -17.45 -4.05
C SER A 20 8.96 -17.58 -3.54
N ASP A 21 9.80 -18.35 -4.22
CA ASP A 21 11.21 -18.49 -3.86
C ASP A 21 11.94 -17.14 -3.82
N ILE A 22 11.66 -16.28 -4.79
CA ILE A 22 12.23 -14.94 -4.86
C ILE A 22 11.75 -14.09 -3.67
N TYR A 23 10.44 -14.11 -3.38
CA TYR A 23 9.88 -13.36 -2.25
C TYR A 23 10.54 -13.75 -0.93
N HIS A 24 10.62 -15.04 -0.62
CA HIS A 24 11.24 -15.53 0.62
C HIS A 24 12.71 -15.16 0.76
N ARG A 25 13.44 -15.03 -0.35
CA ARG A 25 14.83 -14.56 -0.34
C ARG A 25 14.97 -13.09 0.03
N ILE A 26 14.07 -12.23 -0.46
CA ILE A 26 14.16 -10.78 -0.21
C ILE A 26 13.45 -10.37 1.09
N ILE A 27 12.46 -11.16 1.54
CA ILE A 27 11.70 -10.93 2.77
C ILE A 27 11.62 -12.25 3.56
N PRO A 28 12.69 -12.60 4.30
CA PRO A 28 12.74 -13.87 5.03
C PRO A 28 11.73 -13.98 6.19
N ASP A 29 11.35 -12.86 6.81
CA ASP A 29 10.35 -12.77 7.88
C ASP A 29 9.23 -11.85 7.43
N ALA A 30 8.28 -12.41 6.69
CA ALA A 30 7.19 -11.65 6.08
C ALA A 30 6.27 -11.00 7.12
N GLU A 31 5.93 -11.70 8.21
CA GLU A 31 5.02 -11.14 9.22
C GLU A 31 5.63 -9.94 9.94
N SER A 32 6.90 -10.03 10.35
CA SER A 32 7.60 -8.92 10.99
C SER A 32 7.76 -7.74 10.02
N TYR A 33 8.07 -8.01 8.76
CA TYR A 33 8.20 -6.98 7.74
C TYR A 33 6.87 -6.26 7.47
N ILE A 34 5.78 -6.99 7.32
CA ILE A 34 4.44 -6.42 7.11
C ILE A 34 4.03 -5.56 8.32
N LYS A 35 4.28 -6.02 9.55
CA LYS A 35 4.03 -5.25 10.78
C LYS A 35 4.80 -3.93 10.81
N GLU A 36 6.05 -3.94 10.37
CA GLU A 36 6.88 -2.73 10.29
C GLU A 36 6.33 -1.74 9.27
N GLN A 37 5.99 -2.21 8.07
CA GLN A 37 5.40 -1.35 7.04
C GLN A 37 4.00 -0.84 7.45
N ALA A 38 3.21 -1.63 8.17
CA ALA A 38 1.94 -1.19 8.72
C ALA A 38 2.09 -0.03 9.72
N ARG A 39 3.11 -0.08 10.58
CA ARG A 39 3.45 1.05 11.47
C ARG A 39 3.88 2.29 10.69
N THR A 40 4.63 2.10 9.62
CA THR A 40 5.04 3.19 8.71
C THR A 40 3.82 3.86 8.09
N VAL A 41 2.87 3.08 7.60
CA VAL A 41 1.60 3.60 7.04
C VAL A 41 0.82 4.38 8.10
N LEU A 42 0.63 3.80 9.28
CA LEU A 42 -0.09 4.46 10.37
C LEU A 42 0.57 5.78 10.81
N ALA A 43 1.91 5.79 10.90
CA ALA A 43 2.66 7.01 11.25
C ALA A 43 2.64 8.07 10.13
N THR A 44 2.29 7.70 8.91
CA THR A 44 2.10 8.65 7.79
C THR A 44 0.68 9.21 7.76
N LEU A 45 -0.33 8.40 8.12
CA LEU A 45 -1.75 8.77 8.05
C LEU A 45 -2.28 9.43 9.33
N TYR A 46 -1.62 9.24 10.46
CA TYR A 46 -2.10 9.68 11.77
C TYR A 46 -0.98 10.34 12.57
N ASN A 47 -1.31 11.43 13.26
CA ASN A 47 -0.37 12.17 14.07
C ASN A 47 -0.03 11.46 15.38
N SER A 48 -0.94 10.64 15.88
CA SER A 48 -0.82 9.96 17.18
C SER A 48 -1.47 8.57 17.17
N PRO A 49 -0.91 7.60 17.92
CA PRO A 49 -1.61 6.34 18.20
C PRO A 49 -2.93 6.47 18.97
N GLU A 50 -3.23 7.64 19.51
CA GLU A 50 -4.48 7.96 20.20
C GLU A 50 -5.55 8.57 19.28
N ASP A 51 -5.23 8.83 18.02
CA ASP A 51 -6.19 9.29 17.03
C ASP A 51 -7.27 8.23 16.75
N SER A 52 -8.38 8.68 16.18
CA SER A 52 -9.48 7.77 15.77
C SER A 52 -9.07 6.98 14.53
N ILE A 53 -8.33 5.91 14.75
CA ILE A 53 -7.77 5.06 13.69
C ILE A 53 -8.82 4.02 13.27
N THR A 54 -8.93 3.76 11.97
CA THR A 54 -9.72 2.64 11.45
C THR A 54 -9.28 1.32 12.10
N PRO A 55 -10.19 0.62 12.81
CA PRO A 55 -9.79 -0.59 13.53
C PRO A 55 -9.44 -1.72 12.55
N VAL A 56 -8.25 -2.29 12.73
CA VAL A 56 -7.79 -3.50 12.05
C VAL A 56 -7.47 -4.56 13.10
N ASN A 57 -8.21 -5.66 13.08
CA ASN A 57 -8.01 -6.78 13.99
C ASN A 57 -6.96 -7.75 13.43
N LYS A 58 -7.05 -8.00 12.12
CA LYS A 58 -6.21 -8.97 11.45
C LYS A 58 -5.92 -8.55 10.01
N ILE A 59 -4.68 -8.77 9.58
CA ILE A 59 -4.25 -8.71 8.18
C ILE A 59 -3.84 -10.13 7.79
N HIS A 60 -4.55 -10.72 6.83
CA HIS A 60 -4.16 -11.97 6.19
C HIS A 60 -3.52 -11.65 4.83
N TYR A 61 -2.21 -11.75 4.78
CA TYR A 61 -1.40 -11.49 3.57
C TYR A 61 -1.05 -12.81 2.90
N THR A 62 -1.37 -12.92 1.61
CA THR A 62 -1.15 -14.15 0.83
C THR A 62 -0.28 -13.91 -0.40
N LEU A 63 0.64 -14.85 -0.68
CA LEU A 63 1.22 -14.98 -2.01
C LEU A 63 0.32 -15.90 -2.84
N GLU A 64 -0.01 -15.47 -4.05
CA GLU A 64 -0.91 -16.23 -4.93
C GLU A 64 -0.40 -16.23 -6.38
N ASP A 65 -0.49 -17.39 -7.05
CA ASP A 65 -0.14 -17.53 -8.48
C ASP A 65 -1.33 -17.13 -9.36
N ILE A 66 -1.63 -15.84 -9.38
CA ILE A 66 -2.76 -15.25 -10.13
C ILE A 66 -2.33 -14.02 -10.93
N GLU A 67 -3.14 -13.65 -11.92
CA GLU A 67 -2.94 -12.39 -12.65
C GLU A 67 -3.20 -11.17 -11.75
N GLY A 68 -2.63 -10.02 -12.15
CA GLY A 68 -2.69 -8.78 -11.41
C GLY A 68 -1.43 -8.51 -10.62
N ILE A 69 -1.51 -7.58 -9.69
CA ILE A 69 -0.38 -7.19 -8.83
C ILE A 69 -0.69 -7.53 -7.38
N SER A 70 -1.66 -6.84 -6.82
CA SER A 70 -2.10 -6.96 -5.44
C SER A 70 -3.48 -6.33 -5.30
N ALA A 71 -4.22 -6.67 -4.26
CA ALA A 71 -5.43 -5.96 -3.87
C ALA A 71 -5.75 -6.19 -2.39
N LYS A 72 -6.31 -5.15 -1.76
CA LYS A 72 -6.89 -5.23 -0.44
C LYS A 72 -8.36 -5.64 -0.54
N GLY A 73 -8.77 -6.57 0.29
CA GLY A 73 -10.15 -7.00 0.49
C GLY A 73 -10.51 -7.13 1.97
N GLY A 74 -11.61 -7.83 2.24
CA GLY A 74 -12.12 -8.05 3.60
C GLY A 74 -12.96 -6.89 4.13
N GLY A 75 -13.38 -6.98 5.39
CA GLY A 75 -14.22 -5.99 6.06
C GLY A 75 -14.30 -6.22 7.57
N ASN A 76 -14.92 -5.27 8.27
CA ASN A 76 -15.11 -5.33 9.73
C ASN A 76 -13.80 -5.56 10.51
N GLY A 77 -12.71 -4.94 10.07
CA GLY A 77 -11.40 -5.07 10.70
C GLY A 77 -10.59 -6.32 10.29
N ASP A 78 -11.18 -7.24 9.55
CA ASP A 78 -10.48 -8.41 8.99
C ASP A 78 -10.08 -8.11 7.54
N VAL A 79 -8.82 -7.78 7.35
CA VAL A 79 -8.25 -7.35 6.08
C VAL A 79 -7.55 -8.53 5.40
N THR A 80 -7.76 -8.65 4.08
CA THR A 80 -7.00 -9.55 3.22
C THR A 80 -6.19 -8.75 2.22
N ILE A 81 -4.96 -9.17 1.95
CA ILE A 81 -4.10 -8.61 0.90
C ILE A 81 -3.46 -9.78 0.17
N PHE A 82 -3.65 -9.90 -1.14
CA PHE A 82 -2.86 -10.83 -1.94
C PHE A 82 -1.72 -10.09 -2.65
N TYR A 83 -0.64 -10.79 -2.94
CA TYR A 83 0.45 -10.33 -3.80
C TYR A 83 0.77 -11.41 -4.82
N SER A 84 0.77 -11.05 -6.10
CA SER A 84 0.93 -11.98 -7.20
C SER A 84 2.39 -12.43 -7.37
N THR A 85 2.64 -13.74 -7.33
CA THR A 85 3.97 -14.30 -7.65
C THR A 85 4.34 -14.07 -9.12
N ARG A 86 3.37 -13.97 -10.02
CA ARG A 86 3.59 -13.61 -11.44
C ARG A 86 4.12 -12.18 -11.58
N HIS A 87 3.61 -11.24 -10.77
CA HIS A 87 4.13 -9.87 -10.75
C HIS A 87 5.56 -9.83 -10.19
N ILE A 88 5.86 -10.60 -9.15
CA ILE A 88 7.21 -10.74 -8.60
C ILE A 88 8.18 -11.22 -9.69
N GLU A 89 7.83 -12.27 -10.42
CA GLU A 89 8.67 -12.79 -11.49
C GLU A 89 8.92 -11.79 -12.61
N LYS A 90 7.88 -11.06 -13.03
CA LYS A 90 7.99 -9.99 -14.04
C LYS A 90 8.88 -8.83 -13.54
N SER A 91 8.74 -8.43 -12.28
CA SER A 91 9.53 -7.35 -11.68
C SER A 91 10.99 -7.74 -11.44
N PHE A 92 11.27 -9.04 -11.38
CA PHE A 92 12.62 -9.62 -11.20
C PHE A 92 13.27 -10.05 -12.53
N ALA A 93 12.69 -9.69 -13.67
CA ALA A 93 13.11 -10.17 -15.00
C ALA A 93 14.60 -9.92 -15.31
N GLU A 94 15.21 -8.89 -14.71
CA GLU A 94 16.62 -8.53 -14.88
C GLU A 94 17.50 -9.02 -13.71
N ASN A 95 17.00 -9.87 -12.83
CA ASN A 95 17.64 -10.30 -11.56
C ASN A 95 18.03 -9.12 -10.65
N ASP A 96 17.33 -8.00 -10.72
CA ASP A 96 17.54 -6.84 -9.88
C ASP A 96 16.76 -6.96 -8.55
N THR A 97 17.44 -7.46 -7.54
CA THR A 97 16.86 -7.66 -6.20
C THR A 97 16.46 -6.34 -5.54
N ALA A 98 17.24 -5.28 -5.72
CA ALA A 98 16.94 -3.97 -5.14
C ALA A 98 15.68 -3.36 -5.76
N LYS A 99 15.55 -3.43 -7.08
CA LYS A 99 14.35 -2.98 -7.82
C LYS A 99 13.12 -3.76 -7.38
N LEU A 100 13.22 -5.09 -7.25
CA LEU A 100 12.11 -5.91 -6.80
C LEU A 100 11.72 -5.60 -5.36
N PHE A 101 12.68 -5.44 -4.44
CA PHE A 101 12.41 -5.06 -3.06
C PHE A 101 11.69 -3.69 -2.98
N PHE A 102 12.16 -2.74 -3.77
CA PHE A 102 11.54 -1.40 -3.88
C PHE A 102 10.08 -1.50 -4.35
N GLU A 103 9.81 -2.27 -5.40
CA GLU A 103 8.46 -2.52 -5.91
C GLU A 103 7.58 -3.22 -4.88
N THR A 104 8.06 -4.30 -4.29
CA THR A 104 7.34 -5.09 -3.27
C THR A 104 6.97 -4.22 -2.06
N ARG A 105 7.90 -3.40 -1.56
CA ARG A 105 7.64 -2.45 -0.49
C ARG A 105 6.59 -1.41 -0.89
N GLY A 106 6.73 -0.85 -2.09
CA GLY A 106 5.80 0.16 -2.58
C GLY A 106 4.37 -0.35 -2.73
N VAL A 107 4.20 -1.55 -3.29
CA VAL A 107 2.88 -2.21 -3.38
C VAL A 107 2.31 -2.48 -1.99
N LEU A 108 3.12 -2.98 -1.06
CA LEU A 108 2.68 -3.24 0.32
C LEU A 108 2.22 -1.95 1.02
N LEU A 109 2.96 -0.84 0.89
CA LEU A 109 2.54 0.45 1.46
C LEU A 109 1.21 0.92 0.90
N HIS A 110 0.98 0.76 -0.41
CA HIS A 110 -0.29 1.09 -1.06
C HIS A 110 -1.46 0.27 -0.47
N GLU A 111 -1.34 -1.04 -0.43
CA GLU A 111 -2.42 -1.92 0.05
C GLU A 111 -2.67 -1.77 1.56
N LEU A 112 -1.63 -1.60 2.36
CA LEU A 112 -1.78 -1.32 3.79
C LEU A 112 -2.45 0.03 4.04
N THR A 113 -2.26 1.02 3.17
CA THR A 113 -2.99 2.29 3.27
C THR A 113 -4.49 2.06 3.16
N HIS A 114 -4.93 1.23 2.22
CA HIS A 114 -6.35 0.86 2.12
C HIS A 114 -6.90 0.15 3.37
N ALA A 115 -6.05 -0.51 4.16
CA ALA A 115 -6.47 -1.11 5.41
C ALA A 115 -6.76 -0.08 6.51
N TYR A 116 -6.01 1.02 6.56
CA TYR A 116 -6.05 1.98 7.68
C TYR A 116 -6.61 3.34 7.33
N GLN A 117 -6.72 3.72 6.05
CA GLN A 117 -7.20 5.05 5.66
C GLN A 117 -8.66 5.28 6.05
N LEU A 118 -8.98 6.51 6.37
CA LEU A 118 -10.36 6.94 6.53
C LEU A 118 -11.03 7.13 5.17
N GLU A 119 -12.30 6.79 5.09
CA GLU A 119 -13.09 6.95 3.88
C GLU A 119 -13.84 8.29 3.89
N PRO A 120 -13.94 9.00 2.75
CA PRO A 120 -14.78 10.19 2.63
C PRO A 120 -16.23 9.90 2.99
N GLN A 121 -16.84 10.78 3.75
CA GLN A 121 -18.22 10.62 4.21
C GLN A 121 -19.20 11.45 3.35
N GLY A 122 -20.40 10.91 3.13
CA GLY A 122 -21.51 11.64 2.50
C GLY A 122 -21.42 11.82 0.98
N ILE A 123 -20.45 11.21 0.31
CA ILE A 123 -20.26 11.36 -1.15
C ILE A 123 -20.40 10.05 -1.93
N GLY A 124 -20.98 9.02 -1.33
CA GLY A 124 -21.14 7.71 -1.96
C GLY A 124 -20.03 6.73 -1.60
N SER A 125 -19.57 5.93 -2.55
CA SER A 125 -18.60 4.87 -2.32
C SER A 125 -17.56 4.77 -3.43
N TYR A 126 -16.53 3.95 -3.21
CA TYR A 126 -15.47 3.65 -4.18
C TYR A 126 -16.01 3.27 -5.58
N GLY A 127 -17.09 2.46 -5.65
CA GLY A 127 -17.66 2.00 -6.91
C GLY A 127 -18.65 2.97 -7.56
N THR A 128 -19.12 4.00 -6.84
CA THR A 128 -20.22 4.89 -7.29
C THR A 128 -19.81 6.35 -7.47
N ASN A 129 -18.68 6.77 -6.92
CA ASN A 129 -18.23 8.15 -6.97
C ASN A 129 -16.77 8.27 -7.38
N ARG A 130 -16.51 8.98 -8.48
CA ARG A 130 -15.16 9.18 -9.01
C ARG A 130 -14.25 9.96 -8.06
N VAL A 131 -14.78 10.93 -7.32
CA VAL A 131 -14.01 11.70 -6.32
C VAL A 131 -13.56 10.79 -5.18
N PHE A 132 -14.48 9.97 -4.68
CA PHE A 132 -14.18 8.97 -3.65
C PHE A 132 -13.05 8.03 -4.10
N TRP A 133 -13.20 7.43 -5.28
CA TRP A 133 -12.20 6.54 -5.85
C TRP A 133 -10.84 7.24 -6.01
N ALA A 134 -10.81 8.45 -6.58
CA ALA A 134 -9.58 9.20 -6.82
C ALA A 134 -8.86 9.57 -5.51
N PHE A 135 -9.63 9.90 -4.46
CA PHE A 135 -9.07 10.17 -3.13
C PHE A 135 -8.46 8.90 -2.51
N ILE A 136 -9.20 7.79 -2.51
CA ILE A 136 -8.76 6.52 -1.92
C ILE A 136 -7.46 6.02 -2.58
N GLU A 137 -7.43 5.95 -3.91
CA GLU A 137 -6.24 5.49 -4.65
C GLU A 137 -5.10 6.53 -4.59
N GLY A 138 -5.43 7.81 -4.61
CA GLY A 138 -4.47 8.87 -4.47
C GLY A 138 -3.78 8.89 -3.12
N MET A 139 -4.52 8.67 -2.02
CA MET A 139 -3.93 8.56 -0.67
C MET A 139 -3.03 7.35 -0.55
N ALA A 140 -3.40 6.21 -1.12
CA ALA A 140 -2.56 5.01 -1.10
C ALA A 140 -1.21 5.26 -1.79
N ASP A 141 -1.22 5.90 -2.95
CA ASP A 141 0.01 6.28 -3.64
C ASP A 141 0.73 7.46 -2.96
N ALA A 142 0.02 8.38 -2.30
CA ALA A 142 0.65 9.45 -1.51
C ALA A 142 1.50 8.88 -0.36
N VAL A 143 0.98 7.90 0.36
CA VAL A 143 1.73 7.20 1.42
C VAL A 143 2.96 6.49 0.84
N ARG A 144 2.82 5.84 -0.31
CA ARG A 144 3.93 5.22 -1.04
C ARG A 144 4.99 6.26 -1.41
N VAL A 145 4.61 7.39 -2.00
CA VAL A 145 5.52 8.50 -2.38
C VAL A 145 6.18 9.11 -1.15
N ALA A 146 5.42 9.41 -0.10
CA ALA A 146 5.92 10.01 1.14
C ALA A 146 7.00 9.15 1.83
N ASN A 147 6.99 7.84 1.57
CA ASN A 147 7.95 6.87 2.09
C ASN A 147 8.99 6.41 1.06
N GLY A 148 9.27 7.24 0.06
CA GLY A 148 10.34 7.04 -0.90
C GLY A 148 10.00 6.18 -2.12
N GLY A 149 8.72 5.84 -2.32
CA GLY A 149 8.27 5.13 -3.51
C GLY A 149 8.20 6.02 -4.76
N PHE A 150 8.23 5.40 -5.95
CA PHE A 150 8.20 6.12 -7.24
C PHE A 150 9.28 7.22 -7.37
N ASP A 151 10.52 6.91 -7.05
CA ASP A 151 11.64 7.85 -6.99
C ASP A 151 12.36 8.09 -8.34
N GLY A 152 11.99 7.37 -9.38
CA GLY A 152 12.61 7.48 -10.69
C GLY A 152 12.34 8.83 -11.40
N PRO A 153 13.21 9.23 -12.34
CA PRO A 153 13.11 10.54 -13.00
C PRO A 153 11.82 10.75 -13.80
N ASN A 154 11.15 9.67 -14.17
CA ASN A 154 9.86 9.68 -14.87
C ASN A 154 8.69 9.21 -13.98
N ALA A 155 8.91 9.02 -12.70
CA ALA A 155 7.87 8.53 -11.78
C ALA A 155 6.78 9.58 -11.55
N ARG A 156 7.18 10.86 -11.44
CA ARG A 156 6.24 11.96 -11.26
C ARG A 156 5.50 12.26 -12.57
N PRO A 157 4.15 12.19 -12.59
CA PRO A 157 3.36 12.52 -13.76
C PRO A 157 3.60 13.98 -14.23
N LYS A 158 3.64 14.17 -15.55
CA LYS A 158 3.74 15.49 -16.18
C LYS A 158 2.33 15.93 -16.62
N GLY A 159 1.58 16.56 -15.73
CA GLY A 159 0.20 16.96 -15.98
C GLY A 159 -0.82 16.00 -15.34
N GLY A 160 -2.06 16.07 -15.78
CA GLY A 160 -3.18 15.39 -15.15
C GLY A 160 -3.84 16.24 -14.05
N ASN A 161 -4.74 15.63 -13.31
CA ASN A 161 -5.45 16.29 -12.21
C ASN A 161 -5.71 15.32 -11.05
N TYR A 162 -6.15 15.86 -9.91
CA TYR A 162 -6.40 15.07 -8.70
C TYR A 162 -7.47 13.98 -8.85
N MET A 163 -8.34 14.09 -9.87
CA MET A 163 -9.36 13.09 -10.18
C MET A 163 -8.82 11.87 -10.93
N ASP A 164 -7.56 11.90 -11.35
CA ASP A 164 -6.95 10.78 -12.04
C ASP A 164 -6.59 9.62 -11.08
N GLY A 165 -6.57 9.90 -9.77
CA GLY A 165 -6.22 8.91 -8.77
C GLY A 165 -4.74 8.50 -8.82
N TYR A 166 -4.39 7.38 -8.16
CA TYR A 166 -3.05 6.78 -8.16
C TYR A 166 -1.90 7.81 -8.03
N ARG A 167 -0.83 7.67 -8.81
CA ARG A 167 0.35 8.53 -8.73
C ARG A 167 0.06 10.00 -8.98
N THR A 168 -0.82 10.34 -9.91
CA THR A 168 -1.14 11.74 -10.23
C THR A 168 -1.73 12.44 -9.01
N ALA A 169 -2.74 11.86 -8.38
CA ALA A 169 -3.30 12.38 -7.14
C ALA A 169 -2.31 12.25 -5.97
N GLY A 170 -1.59 11.13 -5.87
CA GLY A 170 -0.63 10.86 -4.81
C GLY A 170 0.49 11.91 -4.72
N TYR A 171 1.11 12.25 -5.84
CA TYR A 171 2.11 13.33 -5.87
C TYR A 171 1.51 14.70 -5.54
N PHE A 172 0.27 14.96 -5.95
CA PHE A 172 -0.42 16.20 -5.60
C PHE A 172 -0.70 16.28 -4.11
N PHE A 173 -1.13 15.19 -3.48
CA PHE A 173 -1.39 15.14 -2.03
C PHE A 173 -0.10 15.32 -1.21
N VAL A 174 0.99 14.71 -1.61
CA VAL A 174 2.30 14.96 -0.98
C VAL A 174 2.73 16.42 -1.15
N TRP A 175 2.49 17.01 -2.33
CA TRP A 175 2.75 18.44 -2.54
C TRP A 175 1.89 19.33 -1.61
N LEU A 176 0.61 18.99 -1.40
CA LEU A 176 -0.26 19.69 -0.46
C LEU A 176 0.31 19.65 0.95
N ARG A 177 0.72 18.46 1.43
CA ARG A 177 1.36 18.30 2.73
C ARG A 177 2.62 19.17 2.86
N ASP A 178 3.48 19.12 1.86
CA ASP A 178 4.79 19.77 1.93
C ASP A 178 4.73 21.30 1.76
N ASN A 179 3.67 21.83 1.14
CA ASN A 179 3.59 23.25 0.78
C ASN A 179 2.39 24.01 1.34
N LYS A 180 1.37 23.33 1.85
CA LYS A 180 0.11 23.96 2.28
C LYS A 180 -0.28 23.56 3.70
N ASP A 181 -0.31 22.28 3.99
CA ASP A 181 -0.81 21.76 5.26
C ASP A 181 -0.01 20.51 5.66
N PRO A 182 0.95 20.64 6.61
CA PRO A 182 1.76 19.51 7.05
C PRO A 182 0.96 18.32 7.61
N GLU A 183 -0.28 18.55 8.02
CA GLU A 183 -1.18 17.51 8.55
C GLU A 183 -2.12 16.92 7.49
N PHE A 184 -1.88 17.20 6.20
CA PHE A 184 -2.76 16.76 5.11
C PHE A 184 -2.73 15.24 4.87
N LEU A 185 -1.64 14.55 5.15
CA LEU A 185 -1.54 13.08 5.04
C LEU A 185 -1.68 12.44 6.39
#